data_43e0bcb831667df33881e885b240293a
#
_entry.id   43e0bcb831667df33881e885b240293a
#
_cell.length_a   1.000
_cell.length_b   1.000
_cell.length_c   1.000
_cell.angle_alpha   90.00
_cell.angle_beta   90.00
_cell.angle_gamma   90.00
#
_symmetry.space_group_name_H-M   'P 1'
#
loop_
_entity.id
_entity.type
_entity.pdbx_description
1 polymer ?
#
loop_
_entity_poly.entity_id
_entity_poly.type
_entity_poly.pdbx_seq_one_letter_code
_entity_poly.pdbx_strand_id
1 'polypeptide(L)'
;GRETIRRSLRLLEKDGLIIRKKGKVAHVAERQVFAVPVCELKQLSEWQMTHNAALTSKLCLVEEGQIPVDLMHILKLDRASLPTIHIGVLKLLNDRPMALEEHFVMPKYAPKLSDLVDATSIERFYCRFGIQTSHAVRHIVLGVATAAQAEVLKIAPGSAVFIQQAVLFDRCSAIIQVQKTIYVGDACRFVEVAKP
;
A
#
# COMPACT_ATOMS: atom_id res chain seq x y z
N GLY A 1 -32.73 -19.07 17.06
CA GLY A 1 -33.95 -18.93 16.28
C GLY A 1 -33.74 -18.23 14.93
N ARG A 2 -34.77 -18.05 14.14
CA ARG A 2 -34.70 -17.42 12.80
C ARG A 2 -34.08 -16.01 12.84
N GLU A 3 -34.34 -15.24 13.91
CA GLU A 3 -33.81 -13.88 14.06
C GLU A 3 -32.30 -13.86 14.32
N THR A 4 -31.79 -14.83 15.08
CA THR A 4 -30.34 -15.01 15.30
C THR A 4 -29.62 -15.25 13.97
N ILE A 5 -30.16 -16.16 13.13
CA ILE A 5 -29.60 -16.44 11.80
C ILE A 5 -29.62 -15.20 10.92
N ARG A 6 -30.73 -14.45 10.90
CA ARG A 6 -30.83 -13.19 10.13
C ARG A 6 -29.81 -12.16 10.59
N ARG A 7 -29.59 -12.04 11.90
CA ARG A 7 -28.59 -11.14 12.48
C ARG A 7 -27.17 -11.56 12.08
N SER A 8 -26.86 -12.85 12.19
CA SER A 8 -25.55 -13.37 11.76
C SER A 8 -25.30 -13.16 10.27
N LEU A 9 -26.30 -13.41 9.40
CA LEU A 9 -26.16 -13.14 7.97
C LEU A 9 -25.99 -11.66 7.65
N ARG A 10 -26.65 -10.74 8.38
CA ARG A 10 -26.42 -9.29 8.21
C ARG A 10 -25.00 -8.89 8.61
N LEU A 11 -24.46 -9.48 9.68
CA LEU A 11 -23.06 -9.24 10.09
C LEU A 11 -22.09 -9.72 9.02
N LEU A 12 -22.27 -10.95 8.54
CA LEU A 12 -21.44 -11.51 7.46
C LEU A 12 -21.52 -10.68 6.17
N GLU A 13 -22.69 -10.14 5.84
CA GLU A 13 -22.90 -9.27 4.69
C GLU A 13 -22.23 -7.90 4.91
N LYS A 14 -22.35 -7.31 6.12
CA LYS A 14 -21.65 -6.10 6.52
C LYS A 14 -20.13 -6.26 6.47
N ASP A 15 -19.63 -7.42 6.88
CA ASP A 15 -18.22 -7.78 6.82
C ASP A 15 -17.78 -8.18 5.41
N GLY A 16 -18.73 -8.22 4.43
CA GLY A 16 -18.50 -8.55 3.02
C GLY A 16 -18.04 -9.99 2.81
N LEU A 17 -18.34 -10.88 3.73
CA LEU A 17 -18.05 -12.30 3.62
C LEU A 17 -19.11 -13.04 2.77
N ILE A 18 -20.30 -12.47 2.67
CA ILE A 18 -21.37 -12.98 1.81
C ILE A 18 -22.02 -11.85 1.00
N ILE A 19 -22.54 -12.22 -0.15
CA ILE A 19 -23.36 -11.36 -1.00
C ILE A 19 -24.80 -11.88 -0.97
N ARG A 20 -25.76 -10.99 -0.70
CA ARG A 20 -27.19 -11.30 -0.72
C ARG A 20 -27.91 -10.42 -1.75
N LYS A 21 -28.62 -11.05 -2.67
CA LYS A 21 -29.54 -10.36 -3.57
C LYS A 21 -30.96 -10.69 -3.16
N LYS A 22 -31.87 -9.70 -3.20
CA LYS A 22 -33.29 -9.87 -2.83
C LYS A 22 -33.89 -11.06 -3.59
N GLY A 23 -34.45 -12.02 -2.85
CA GLY A 23 -35.07 -13.22 -3.44
C GLY A 23 -34.09 -14.32 -3.88
N LYS A 24 -32.77 -14.19 -3.63
CA LYS A 24 -31.75 -15.21 -3.95
C LYS A 24 -31.08 -15.75 -2.70
N VAL A 25 -30.48 -16.92 -2.83
CA VAL A 25 -29.65 -17.54 -1.78
C VAL A 25 -28.43 -16.67 -1.53
N ALA A 26 -27.98 -16.60 -0.27
CA ALA A 26 -26.72 -15.96 0.05
C ALA A 26 -25.55 -16.78 -0.51
N HIS A 27 -24.62 -16.12 -1.17
CA HIS A 27 -23.39 -16.72 -1.67
C HIS A 27 -22.18 -16.16 -0.90
N VAL A 28 -21.16 -16.99 -0.71
CA VAL A 28 -19.88 -16.50 -0.20
C VAL A 28 -19.36 -15.47 -1.18
N ALA A 29 -18.98 -14.29 -0.68
CA ALA A 29 -18.42 -13.25 -1.52
C ALA A 29 -17.07 -13.73 -2.07
N GLU A 30 -16.86 -13.56 -3.38
CA GLU A 30 -15.52 -13.71 -3.92
C GLU A 30 -14.60 -12.69 -3.25
N ARG A 31 -13.53 -13.17 -2.64
CA ARG A 31 -12.52 -12.31 -2.04
C ARG A 31 -11.86 -11.54 -3.16
N GLN A 32 -12.07 -10.24 -3.19
CA GLN A 32 -11.33 -9.40 -4.12
C GLN A 32 -9.88 -9.32 -3.65
N VAL A 33 -9.00 -10.05 -4.35
CA VAL A 33 -7.57 -10.05 -4.11
C VAL A 33 -6.93 -9.11 -5.11
N PHE A 34 -6.23 -8.11 -4.59
CA PHE A 34 -5.53 -7.14 -5.41
C PHE A 34 -4.25 -7.76 -6.01
N ALA A 35 -4.09 -7.69 -7.32
CA ALA A 35 -2.87 -8.16 -7.99
C ALA A 35 -1.82 -7.03 -8.02
N VAL A 36 -0.77 -7.16 -7.21
CA VAL A 36 0.35 -6.21 -7.16
C VAL A 36 1.37 -6.61 -8.21
N PRO A 37 1.65 -5.78 -9.22
CA PRO A 37 2.67 -6.08 -10.22
C PRO A 37 4.08 -5.99 -9.59
N VAL A 38 4.90 -7.01 -9.76
CA VAL A 38 6.25 -7.07 -9.18
C VAL A 38 7.24 -6.26 -9.99
N CYS A 39 7.20 -6.37 -11.32
CA CYS A 39 8.21 -5.81 -12.21
C CYS A 39 7.84 -4.45 -12.82
N GLU A 40 6.63 -3.97 -12.62
CA GLU A 40 6.23 -2.68 -13.17
C GLU A 40 6.53 -1.56 -12.18
N LEU A 41 7.24 -0.52 -12.65
CA LEU A 41 7.33 0.78 -11.95
C LEU A 41 5.99 1.53 -12.01
N LYS A 42 5.04 0.96 -12.76
CA LYS A 42 3.71 1.52 -12.94
C LYS A 42 2.94 1.52 -11.62
N GLN A 43 2.23 2.56 -11.46
CA GLN A 43 1.55 2.95 -10.25
C GLN A 43 0.29 2.13 -10.03
N LEU A 44 -0.04 1.90 -8.77
CA LEU A 44 -1.34 1.34 -8.34
C LEU A 44 -2.54 2.10 -8.97
N SER A 45 -2.38 3.40 -9.27
CA SER A 45 -3.38 4.22 -9.93
C SER A 45 -3.65 3.85 -11.39
N GLU A 46 -2.64 3.41 -12.15
CA GLU A 46 -2.83 2.94 -13.53
C GLU A 46 -3.51 1.56 -13.57
N TRP A 47 -3.23 0.73 -12.58
CA TRP A 47 -3.88 -0.56 -12.41
C TRP A 47 -5.39 -0.41 -12.13
N GLN A 48 -5.78 0.63 -11.41
CA GLN A 48 -7.16 0.97 -11.11
C GLN A 48 -8.04 1.12 -12.37
N MET A 49 -7.47 1.72 -13.43
CA MET A 49 -8.18 1.94 -14.69
C MET A 49 -8.50 0.65 -15.44
N THR A 50 -7.74 -0.43 -15.19
CA THR A 50 -7.89 -1.71 -15.91
C THR A 50 -8.77 -2.73 -15.20
N HIS A 51 -9.03 -2.59 -13.89
CA HIS A 51 -9.65 -3.64 -13.08
C HIS A 51 -10.97 -3.26 -12.41
N ASN A 52 -11.55 -2.10 -12.74
CA ASN A 52 -12.86 -1.65 -12.25
C ASN A 52 -13.04 -1.72 -10.71
N ALA A 53 -11.94 -1.68 -9.97
CA ALA A 53 -11.92 -1.73 -8.51
C ALA A 53 -11.72 -0.31 -7.96
N ALA A 54 -12.52 0.07 -6.96
CA ALA A 54 -12.40 1.37 -6.30
C ALA A 54 -11.20 1.36 -5.34
N LEU A 55 -10.01 1.66 -5.88
CA LEU A 55 -8.81 1.89 -5.07
C LEU A 55 -8.77 3.38 -4.67
N THR A 56 -8.79 3.64 -3.37
CA THR A 56 -8.68 4.99 -2.82
C THR A 56 -7.45 5.09 -1.91
N SER A 57 -6.99 6.32 -1.67
CA SER A 57 -5.83 6.59 -0.83
C SER A 57 -6.19 7.62 0.22
N LYS A 58 -5.75 7.42 1.45
CA LYS A 58 -5.90 8.34 2.55
C LYS A 58 -4.53 8.71 3.09
N LEU A 59 -4.18 9.99 3.05
CA LEU A 59 -2.98 10.51 3.69
C LEU A 59 -3.15 10.41 5.21
N CYS A 60 -2.21 9.75 5.88
CA CYS A 60 -2.23 9.51 7.33
C CYS A 60 -1.16 10.31 8.07
N LEU A 61 -0.04 10.58 7.41
CA LEU A 61 1.12 11.21 8.02
C LEU A 61 1.89 12.02 6.98
N VAL A 62 2.36 13.22 7.35
CA VAL A 62 3.41 13.97 6.62
C VAL A 62 4.23 14.70 7.66
N GLU A 63 5.51 14.37 7.77
CA GLU A 63 6.44 14.98 8.73
C GLU A 63 7.88 14.94 8.21
N GLU A 64 8.75 15.69 8.84
CA GLU A 64 10.20 15.48 8.67
C GLU A 64 10.59 14.21 9.42
N GLY A 65 11.40 13.36 8.79
CA GLY A 65 11.77 12.07 9.35
C GLY A 65 13.12 11.57 8.89
N GLN A 66 13.44 10.36 9.28
CA GLN A 66 14.64 9.64 8.88
C GLN A 66 14.26 8.23 8.43
N ILE A 67 15.03 7.66 7.51
CA ILE A 67 14.85 6.28 7.10
C ILE A 67 15.13 5.37 8.31
N PRO A 68 14.21 4.46 8.67
CA PRO A 68 14.45 3.50 9.74
C PRO A 68 15.72 2.66 9.50
N VAL A 69 16.49 2.41 10.57
CA VAL A 69 17.79 1.72 10.49
C VAL A 69 17.65 0.31 9.92
N ASP A 70 16.60 -0.42 10.29
CA ASP A 70 16.29 -1.75 9.76
C ASP A 70 16.07 -1.72 8.24
N LEU A 71 15.38 -0.70 7.75
CA LEU A 71 15.12 -0.51 6.33
C LEU A 71 16.41 -0.17 5.56
N MET A 72 17.28 0.63 6.15
CA MET A 72 18.61 0.91 5.58
C MET A 72 19.47 -0.34 5.47
N HIS A 73 19.51 -1.18 6.50
CA HIS A 73 20.25 -2.43 6.50
C HIS A 73 19.76 -3.39 5.41
N ILE A 74 18.45 -3.61 5.32
CA ILE A 74 17.87 -4.52 4.33
C ILE A 74 18.16 -4.05 2.91
N LEU A 75 18.09 -2.74 2.67
CA LEU A 75 18.31 -2.14 1.36
C LEU A 75 19.79 -1.81 1.07
N LYS A 76 20.70 -2.17 1.99
CA LYS A 76 22.15 -1.93 1.89
C LYS A 76 22.51 -0.48 1.58
N LEU A 77 21.88 0.45 2.27
CA LEU A 77 22.13 1.87 2.14
C LEU A 77 23.26 2.30 3.08
N ASP A 78 24.34 2.85 2.53
CA ASP A 78 25.61 3.11 3.25
C ASP A 78 25.61 4.32 4.19
N ARG A 79 24.49 5.03 4.39
CA ARG A 79 24.49 6.25 5.21
C ARG A 79 23.39 6.27 6.26
N ALA A 80 23.84 6.36 7.50
CA ALA A 80 23.03 6.73 8.64
C ALA A 80 22.38 8.12 8.42
N SER A 81 21.08 8.20 8.75
CA SER A 81 20.29 9.43 8.93
C SER A 81 20.38 10.48 7.81
N LEU A 82 19.92 10.14 6.61
CA LEU A 82 19.56 11.19 5.66
C LEU A 82 18.21 11.78 6.12
N PRO A 83 18.11 13.11 6.28
CA PRO A 83 16.84 13.77 6.50
C PRO A 83 15.91 13.45 5.33
N THR A 84 14.68 13.12 5.61
CA THR A 84 13.67 12.79 4.62
C THR A 84 12.34 13.43 4.98
N ILE A 85 11.43 13.49 4.03
CA ILE A 85 10.02 13.71 4.32
C ILE A 85 9.36 12.34 4.42
N HIS A 86 8.85 12.03 5.60
CA HIS A 86 8.10 10.80 5.88
C HIS A 86 6.63 11.01 5.56
N ILE A 87 6.09 10.16 4.70
CA ILE A 87 4.70 10.23 4.25
C ILE A 87 4.06 8.87 4.48
N GLY A 88 2.99 8.84 5.27
CA GLY A 88 2.17 7.65 5.50
C GLY A 88 0.89 7.71 4.67
N VAL A 89 0.60 6.67 3.89
CA VAL A 89 -0.61 6.57 3.05
C VAL A 89 -1.31 5.24 3.29
N LEU A 90 -2.58 5.29 3.65
CA LEU A 90 -3.44 4.11 3.71
C LEU A 90 -4.12 3.90 2.35
N LYS A 91 -3.91 2.74 1.75
CA LYS A 91 -4.61 2.30 0.54
C LYS A 91 -5.82 1.48 0.92
N LEU A 92 -6.95 1.81 0.31
CA LEU A 92 -8.22 1.11 0.52
C LEU A 92 -8.71 0.54 -0.81
N LEU A 93 -9.14 -0.71 -0.78
CA LEU A 93 -9.82 -1.38 -1.89
C LEU A 93 -11.29 -1.55 -1.50
N ASN A 94 -12.19 -0.87 -2.24
CA ASN A 94 -13.63 -0.83 -1.90
C ASN A 94 -13.87 -0.49 -0.41
N ASP A 95 -13.27 0.62 0.04
CA ASP A 95 -13.34 1.17 1.40
C ASP A 95 -12.72 0.27 2.50
N ARG A 96 -12.05 -0.83 2.14
CA ARG A 96 -11.34 -1.69 3.08
C ARG A 96 -9.84 -1.43 3.04
N PRO A 97 -9.17 -1.27 4.18
CA PRO A 97 -7.73 -1.19 4.23
C PRO A 97 -7.08 -2.39 3.55
N MET A 98 -6.19 -2.11 2.61
CA MET A 98 -5.47 -3.13 1.85
C MET A 98 -3.97 -3.05 2.11
N ALA A 99 -3.43 -1.82 2.17
CA ALA A 99 -2.02 -1.60 2.40
C ALA A 99 -1.75 -0.28 3.14
N LEU A 100 -0.69 -0.28 3.93
CA LEU A 100 -0.11 0.91 4.54
C LEU A 100 1.24 1.16 3.88
N GLU A 101 1.37 2.32 3.24
CA GLU A 101 2.61 2.76 2.59
C GLU A 101 3.31 3.80 3.46
N GLU A 102 4.60 3.62 3.65
CA GLU A 102 5.51 4.56 4.29
C GLU A 102 6.57 4.97 3.25
N HIS A 103 6.60 6.25 2.90
CA HIS A 103 7.54 6.81 1.94
C HIS A 103 8.49 7.76 2.65
N PHE A 104 9.78 7.56 2.46
CA PHE A 104 10.86 8.41 2.94
C PHE A 104 11.47 9.12 1.73
N VAL A 105 10.93 10.29 1.41
CA VAL A 105 11.30 11.07 0.22
C VAL A 105 12.48 11.95 0.50
N MET A 106 13.51 11.93 -0.37
CA MET A 106 14.66 12.79 -0.22
C MET A 106 14.27 14.27 -0.42
N PRO A 107 14.76 15.20 0.41
CA PRO A 107 14.36 16.61 0.39
C PRO A 107 14.51 17.28 -0.98
N LYS A 108 15.49 16.85 -1.76
CA LYS A 108 15.70 17.32 -3.14
C LYS A 108 14.45 17.11 -4.02
N TYR A 109 13.67 16.07 -3.74
CA TYR A 109 12.48 15.69 -4.52
C TYR A 109 11.15 16.06 -3.83
N ALA A 110 11.22 16.56 -2.61
CA ALA A 110 10.06 17.05 -1.86
C ALA A 110 10.39 18.35 -1.14
N PRO A 111 10.61 19.46 -1.86
CA PRO A 111 11.16 20.69 -1.28
C PRO A 111 10.24 21.37 -0.27
N LYS A 112 8.94 21.13 -0.31
CA LYS A 112 7.96 21.71 0.61
C LYS A 112 6.96 20.67 1.10
N LEU A 113 6.79 20.57 2.41
CA LEU A 113 5.76 19.73 3.04
C LEU A 113 4.36 20.05 2.51
N SER A 114 4.06 21.34 2.29
CA SER A 114 2.79 21.82 1.75
C SER A 114 2.45 21.23 0.39
N ASP A 115 3.45 20.95 -0.44
CA ASP A 115 3.24 20.40 -1.78
C ASP A 115 2.77 18.93 -1.75
N LEU A 116 2.98 18.25 -0.62
CA LEU A 116 2.62 16.86 -0.41
C LEU A 116 1.23 16.69 0.24
N VAL A 117 0.76 17.67 0.97
CA VAL A 117 -0.53 17.61 1.68
C VAL A 117 -1.70 17.42 0.72
N ASP A 118 -1.60 17.99 -0.48
CA ASP A 118 -2.62 17.83 -1.54
C ASP A 118 -2.39 16.59 -2.42
N ALA A 119 -1.31 15.84 -2.19
CA ALA A 119 -0.99 14.67 -2.99
C ALA A 119 -1.82 13.46 -2.51
N THR A 120 -2.95 13.20 -3.17
CA THR A 120 -3.72 11.95 -2.97
C THR A 120 -2.94 10.70 -3.39
N SER A 121 -1.80 10.89 -4.07
CA SER A 121 -0.85 9.85 -4.45
C SER A 121 0.52 10.47 -4.65
N ILE A 122 1.54 9.87 -4.07
CA ILE A 122 2.95 10.30 -4.19
C ILE A 122 3.40 10.30 -5.68
N GLU A 123 2.83 9.43 -6.45
CA GLU A 123 3.11 9.31 -7.87
C GLU A 123 2.58 10.51 -8.66
N ARG A 124 1.37 10.98 -8.37
CA ARG A 124 0.85 12.22 -8.98
C ARG A 124 1.73 13.40 -8.64
N PHE A 125 2.24 13.43 -7.40
CA PHE A 125 3.22 14.42 -6.99
C PHE A 125 4.46 14.35 -7.88
N TYR A 126 5.06 13.16 -8.07
CA TYR A 126 6.23 12.99 -8.92
C TYR A 126 5.97 13.42 -10.37
N CYS A 127 4.84 13.02 -10.94
CA CYS A 127 4.45 13.46 -12.29
C CYS A 127 4.32 14.99 -12.38
N ARG A 128 3.68 15.62 -11.40
CA ARG A 128 3.47 17.07 -11.37
C ARG A 128 4.78 17.85 -11.33
N PHE A 129 5.78 17.34 -10.63
CA PHE A 129 7.09 17.98 -10.47
C PHE A 129 8.15 17.45 -11.45
N GLY A 130 7.76 16.63 -12.44
CA GLY A 130 8.66 16.10 -13.46
C GLY A 130 9.70 15.14 -12.91
N ILE A 131 9.46 14.55 -11.73
CA ILE A 131 10.35 13.58 -11.10
C ILE A 131 10.12 12.23 -11.78
N GLN A 132 11.14 11.69 -12.44
CA GLN A 132 11.07 10.44 -13.16
C GLN A 132 11.89 9.36 -12.46
N THR A 133 11.21 8.29 -12.06
CA THR A 133 11.86 7.08 -11.58
C THR A 133 12.45 6.32 -12.76
N SER A 134 13.74 6.03 -12.70
CA SER A 134 14.45 5.25 -13.71
C SER A 134 14.37 3.75 -13.43
N HIS A 135 14.68 3.37 -12.19
CA HIS A 135 14.65 1.98 -11.74
C HIS A 135 14.39 1.89 -10.24
N ALA A 136 14.06 0.71 -9.77
CA ALA A 136 13.90 0.44 -8.35
C ALA A 136 14.47 -0.93 -7.99
N VAL A 137 15.01 -1.03 -6.76
CA VAL A 137 15.32 -2.31 -6.12
C VAL A 137 14.23 -2.60 -5.11
N ARG A 138 13.65 -3.80 -5.16
CA ARG A 138 12.54 -4.21 -4.30
C ARG A 138 12.83 -5.54 -3.62
N HIS A 139 12.45 -5.62 -2.36
CA HIS A 139 12.40 -6.84 -1.57
C HIS A 139 10.98 -7.07 -1.10
N ILE A 140 10.49 -8.28 -1.20
CA ILE A 140 9.17 -8.68 -0.71
C ILE A 140 9.38 -9.84 0.24
N VAL A 141 8.95 -9.68 1.47
CA VAL A 141 9.07 -10.70 2.52
C VAL A 141 7.73 -10.93 3.20
N LEU A 142 7.55 -12.12 3.73
CA LEU A 142 6.43 -12.43 4.60
C LEU A 142 6.73 -11.91 6.01
N GLY A 143 5.74 -11.32 6.67
CA GLY A 143 5.83 -10.83 8.02
C GLY A 143 4.52 -10.96 8.78
N VAL A 144 4.50 -10.41 9.98
CA VAL A 144 3.29 -10.32 10.83
C VAL A 144 3.05 -8.86 11.20
N ALA A 145 1.78 -8.46 11.23
CA ALA A 145 1.39 -7.10 11.58
C ALA A 145 1.67 -6.81 13.05
N THR A 146 2.35 -5.70 13.33
CA THR A 146 2.44 -5.16 14.70
C THR A 146 1.08 -4.68 15.18
N ALA A 147 0.92 -4.42 16.49
CA ALA A 147 -0.32 -3.91 17.03
C ALA A 147 -0.75 -2.58 16.37
N ALA A 148 0.19 -1.64 16.17
CA ALA A 148 -0.08 -0.36 15.52
C ALA A 148 -0.49 -0.52 14.05
N GLN A 149 0.21 -1.38 13.30
CA GLN A 149 -0.14 -1.68 11.90
C GLN A 149 -1.50 -2.36 11.79
N ALA A 150 -1.78 -3.30 12.70
CA ALA A 150 -3.05 -4.02 12.73
C ALA A 150 -4.25 -3.10 12.99
N GLU A 151 -4.09 -2.11 13.87
CA GLU A 151 -5.10 -1.08 14.14
C GLU A 151 -5.44 -0.27 12.89
N VAL A 152 -4.41 0.25 12.20
CA VAL A 152 -4.57 1.04 10.97
C VAL A 152 -5.17 0.21 9.84
N LEU A 153 -4.69 -1.02 9.67
CA LEU A 153 -5.15 -1.95 8.62
C LEU A 153 -6.46 -2.66 8.97
N LYS A 154 -7.00 -2.48 10.19
CA LYS A 154 -8.22 -3.13 10.69
C LYS A 154 -8.19 -4.66 10.58
N ILE A 155 -7.05 -5.23 10.95
CA ILE A 155 -6.80 -6.67 11.02
C ILE A 155 -6.42 -7.07 12.46
N ALA A 156 -6.38 -8.36 12.77
CA ALA A 156 -5.92 -8.81 14.08
C ALA A 156 -4.38 -8.61 14.22
N PRO A 157 -3.88 -8.22 15.41
CA PRO A 157 -2.44 -8.23 15.66
C PRO A 157 -1.85 -9.62 15.39
N GLY A 158 -0.67 -9.66 14.76
CA GLY A 158 -0.03 -10.93 14.36
C GLY A 158 -0.59 -11.55 13.09
N SER A 159 -1.55 -10.90 12.41
CA SER A 159 -2.01 -11.35 11.09
C SER A 159 -0.86 -11.35 10.07
N ALA A 160 -0.86 -12.32 9.16
CA ALA A 160 0.12 -12.40 8.09
C ALA A 160 -0.01 -11.19 7.15
N VAL A 161 1.14 -10.60 6.83
CA VAL A 161 1.26 -9.47 5.91
C VAL A 161 2.43 -9.70 4.95
N PHE A 162 2.35 -9.15 3.75
CA PHE A 162 3.53 -9.00 2.92
C PHE A 162 4.14 -7.62 3.16
N ILE A 163 5.45 -7.59 3.32
CA ILE A 163 6.22 -6.36 3.50
C ILE A 163 7.07 -6.16 2.26
N GLN A 164 6.75 -5.14 1.48
CA GLN A 164 7.58 -4.69 0.37
C GLN A 164 8.45 -3.55 0.85
N GLN A 165 9.74 -3.64 0.57
CA GLN A 165 10.73 -2.61 0.83
C GLN A 165 11.39 -2.26 -0.50
N ALA A 166 11.51 -0.97 -0.80
CA ALA A 166 12.02 -0.51 -2.08
C ALA A 166 12.88 0.74 -1.96
N VAL A 167 13.86 0.85 -2.85
CA VAL A 167 14.57 2.08 -3.14
C VAL A 167 14.28 2.46 -4.58
N LEU A 168 13.88 3.71 -4.80
CA LEU A 168 13.60 4.25 -6.13
C LEU A 168 14.70 5.25 -6.51
N PHE A 169 15.18 5.16 -7.73
CA PHE A 169 16.29 5.94 -8.25
C PHE A 169 15.87 6.79 -9.46
N ASP A 170 16.48 7.95 -9.60
CA ASP A 170 16.39 8.78 -10.80
C ASP A 170 17.33 8.27 -11.91
N ARG A 171 17.36 8.96 -13.04
CA ARG A 171 18.23 8.64 -14.19
C ARG A 171 19.73 8.78 -13.91
N CYS A 172 20.09 9.51 -12.87
CA CYS A 172 21.47 9.69 -12.41
C CYS A 172 21.84 8.69 -11.30
N SER A 173 21.00 7.70 -11.03
CA SER A 173 21.14 6.75 -9.93
C SER A 173 21.14 7.39 -8.53
N ALA A 174 20.58 8.60 -8.40
CA ALA A 174 20.36 9.21 -7.11
C ALA A 174 19.05 8.70 -6.50
N ILE A 175 19.04 8.49 -5.19
CA ILE A 175 17.87 8.01 -4.46
C ILE A 175 16.80 9.10 -4.47
N ILE A 176 15.61 8.76 -4.98
CA ILE A 176 14.42 9.62 -4.92
C ILE A 176 13.72 9.39 -3.57
N GLN A 177 13.45 8.13 -3.25
CA GLN A 177 12.80 7.72 -2.01
C GLN A 177 13.16 6.30 -1.61
N VAL A 178 13.01 6.04 -0.32
CA VAL A 178 12.90 4.69 0.25
C VAL A 178 11.44 4.47 0.61
N GLN A 179 10.93 3.26 0.39
CA GLN A 179 9.54 2.92 0.61
C GLN A 179 9.43 1.60 1.37
N LYS A 180 8.48 1.57 2.30
CA LYS A 180 8.01 0.33 2.93
C LYS A 180 6.51 0.26 2.77
N THR A 181 6.01 -0.85 2.24
CA THR A 181 4.57 -1.09 2.09
C THR A 181 4.20 -2.38 2.79
N ILE A 182 3.19 -2.30 3.63
CA ILE A 182 2.66 -3.44 4.39
C ILE A 182 1.31 -3.77 3.78
N TYR A 183 1.22 -4.90 3.08
CA TYR A 183 0.01 -5.39 2.46
C TYR A 183 -0.68 -6.41 3.36
N VAL A 184 -1.99 -6.29 3.50
CA VAL A 184 -2.81 -7.33 4.17
C VAL A 184 -2.70 -8.63 3.36
N GLY A 185 -2.22 -9.70 4.00
CA GLY A 185 -1.77 -10.91 3.31
C GLY A 185 -2.84 -11.62 2.50
N ASP A 186 -4.11 -11.51 2.90
CA ASP A 186 -5.23 -12.12 2.20
C ASP A 186 -5.97 -11.15 1.24
N ALA A 187 -5.55 -9.89 1.19
CA ALA A 187 -6.10 -8.86 0.30
C ALA A 187 -5.27 -8.64 -0.97
N CYS A 188 -4.06 -9.19 -1.06
CA CYS A 188 -3.19 -9.01 -2.21
C CYS A 188 -2.50 -10.32 -2.64
N ARG A 189 -2.05 -10.32 -3.90
CA ARG A 189 -1.13 -11.31 -4.48
C ARG A 189 -0.13 -10.57 -5.35
N PHE A 190 1.10 -11.04 -5.36
CA PHE A 190 2.12 -10.50 -6.25
C PHE A 190 2.10 -11.25 -7.58
N VAL A 191 2.10 -10.51 -8.68
CA VAL A 191 2.00 -11.06 -10.03
C VAL A 191 3.13 -10.51 -10.88
N GLU A 192 3.83 -11.42 -11.55
CA GLU A 192 4.81 -11.10 -12.57
C GLU A 192 4.39 -11.78 -13.88
N VAL A 193 4.46 -11.04 -14.99
CA VAL A 193 4.25 -11.58 -16.32
C VAL A 193 5.60 -11.63 -17.00
N ALA A 194 6.24 -12.81 -16.97
CA ALA A 194 7.47 -13.04 -17.71
C ALA A 194 7.12 -13.18 -19.20
N LYS A 195 7.79 -12.40 -20.07
CA LYS A 195 7.75 -12.60 -21.51
C LYS A 195 9.03 -13.30 -21.93
N PRO A 196 8.97 -14.24 -22.88
CA PRO A 196 10.17 -14.92 -23.41
C PRO A 196 11.10 -13.94 -24.11
#